data_426d069691b7a1f3b36ba0729b3560ea
#
_entry.id   426d069691b7a1f3b36ba0729b3560ea
#
_cell.length_a   1.000
_cell.length_b   1.000
_cell.length_c   1.000
_cell.angle_alpha   90.00
_cell.angle_beta   90.00
_cell.angle_gamma   90.00
#
_symmetry.space_group_name_H-M   'P 1'
#
loop_
_entity.id
_entity.type
_entity.pdbx_description
1 polymer ?
#
loop_
_entity_poly.entity_id
_entity_poly.type
_entity_poly.pdbx_seq_one_letter_code
_entity_poly.pdbx_strand_id
1 'polypeptide(L)'
;KNYYLTDGSTTVNAENGMNLSATGTITPRDLSGAFKKVTKVYDGTKNVPAAQVGFEIGANGAVAGDAIGLASGHTQEFESANVRGSGTTWTAPDGTRQHNWVNYSNLSLTGADAGNYTLSLGATAKGLGEITPFELNPNTVDLAIGTATKTYDGTKTVKWTDGSSALSDQKKYITSATVNINGNPVNVLNDLKLTSAEYDTKDVDNGRFANRVTYNLSYTGTSGNFSLGGASTFAKQGDGVITKKDVTVTVKSPLSKVYDAT
;
A
#
# COMPACT_ATOMS: atom_id res chain seq x y z
N LYS A 1 29.13 -69.98 -39.49
CA LYS A 1 29.03 -69.01 -38.41
C LYS A 1 28.84 -69.78 -37.13
N ASN A 2 29.74 -69.60 -36.14
CA ASN A 2 29.90 -70.45 -34.95
C ASN A 2 29.25 -69.87 -33.70
N TYR A 3 28.28 -68.98 -33.85
CA TYR A 3 27.60 -68.34 -32.71
C TYR A 3 26.10 -68.55 -32.85
N TYR A 4 25.47 -68.79 -31.72
CA TYR A 4 24.02 -68.77 -31.55
C TYR A 4 23.62 -67.93 -30.32
N LEU A 5 22.45 -67.34 -30.34
CA LEU A 5 21.95 -66.61 -29.24
C LEU A 5 21.23 -67.56 -28.28
N THR A 6 21.45 -67.38 -26.98
CA THR A 6 20.71 -68.12 -25.92
C THR A 6 20.56 -67.28 -24.69
N ASP A 7 19.45 -67.47 -23.97
CA ASP A 7 19.19 -66.90 -22.65
C ASP A 7 19.70 -67.85 -21.53
N GLY A 8 20.46 -68.86 -21.87
CA GLY A 8 20.91 -69.88 -20.94
C GLY A 8 20.05 -71.15 -20.91
N SER A 9 18.83 -71.09 -21.42
CA SER A 9 17.91 -72.24 -21.51
C SER A 9 17.39 -72.52 -22.91
N THR A 10 17.30 -71.55 -23.79
CA THR A 10 16.75 -71.70 -25.14
C THR A 10 17.69 -71.14 -26.18
N THR A 11 17.99 -71.98 -27.17
CA THR A 11 18.76 -71.53 -28.34
C THR A 11 17.85 -70.97 -29.38
N VAL A 12 18.18 -69.77 -29.89
CA VAL A 12 17.45 -69.10 -30.96
C VAL A 12 17.89 -69.57 -32.30
N ASN A 13 16.94 -69.98 -33.10
CA ASN A 13 17.16 -70.30 -34.54
C ASN A 13 16.31 -69.37 -35.43
N ALA A 14 16.42 -69.53 -36.73
CA ALA A 14 15.68 -68.65 -37.67
C ALA A 14 14.13 -68.76 -37.58
N GLU A 15 13.63 -69.83 -36.95
CA GLU A 15 12.17 -70.11 -36.92
C GLU A 15 11.51 -69.73 -35.59
N ASN A 16 12.24 -69.72 -34.47
CA ASN A 16 11.57 -69.55 -33.14
C ASN A 16 11.74 -68.17 -32.48
N GLY A 17 12.56 -67.30 -32.98
CA GLY A 17 12.76 -65.98 -32.38
C GLY A 17 12.94 -66.02 -30.85
N MET A 18 13.56 -65.03 -30.27
CA MET A 18 13.67 -64.91 -28.80
C MET A 18 13.08 -63.56 -28.33
N ASN A 19 12.13 -63.61 -27.41
CA ASN A 19 11.68 -62.43 -26.70
C ASN A 19 12.50 -62.32 -25.41
N LEU A 20 13.36 -61.31 -25.35
CA LEU A 20 14.07 -60.93 -24.14
C LEU A 20 13.28 -59.83 -23.45
N SER A 21 12.93 -60.01 -22.19
CA SER A 21 12.29 -58.96 -21.37
C SER A 21 13.23 -58.61 -20.21
N ALA A 22 13.31 -57.35 -19.94
CA ALA A 22 13.99 -56.82 -18.76
C ALA A 22 13.07 -55.84 -18.02
N THR A 23 13.22 -55.75 -16.71
CA THR A 23 12.52 -54.74 -15.91
C THR A 23 13.20 -53.40 -16.11
N GLY A 24 12.41 -52.39 -16.48
CA GLY A 24 12.84 -51.00 -16.54
C GLY A 24 12.10 -50.16 -15.48
N THR A 25 12.74 -49.15 -14.96
CA THR A 25 12.11 -48.17 -14.05
C THR A 25 12.08 -46.82 -14.74
N ILE A 26 10.91 -46.19 -14.77
CA ILE A 26 10.75 -44.83 -15.19
C ILE A 26 10.59 -43.99 -13.92
N THR A 27 11.50 -43.04 -13.66
CA THR A 27 11.44 -42.15 -12.53
C THR A 27 10.80 -40.84 -12.95
N PRO A 28 10.02 -40.20 -12.07
CA PRO A 28 9.46 -38.88 -12.32
C PRO A 28 10.57 -37.87 -12.65
N ARG A 29 10.25 -36.95 -13.56
CA ARG A 29 11.15 -35.86 -13.98
C ARG A 29 11.00 -34.68 -13.03
N ASP A 30 12.12 -34.12 -12.57
CA ASP A 30 12.11 -32.91 -11.74
C ASP A 30 11.70 -31.68 -12.55
N LEU A 31 10.70 -30.95 -12.04
CA LEU A 31 10.29 -29.63 -12.51
C LEU A 31 10.77 -28.56 -11.54
N SER A 32 11.39 -27.54 -12.08
CA SER A 32 11.67 -26.31 -11.33
C SER A 32 10.50 -25.34 -11.44
N GLY A 33 10.22 -24.65 -10.34
CA GLY A 33 9.28 -23.51 -10.34
C GLY A 33 10.02 -22.18 -10.40
N ALA A 34 9.37 -21.17 -10.94
CA ALA A 34 9.83 -19.80 -10.94
C ALA A 34 8.91 -18.92 -10.10
N PHE A 35 9.49 -18.08 -9.23
CA PHE A 35 8.74 -17.13 -8.45
C PHE A 35 8.75 -15.76 -9.14
N LYS A 36 7.56 -15.24 -9.45
CA LYS A 36 7.36 -13.89 -9.96
C LYS A 36 7.22 -12.90 -8.82
N LYS A 37 7.67 -11.67 -9.03
CA LYS A 37 7.43 -10.58 -8.09
C LYS A 37 5.92 -10.27 -7.99
N VAL A 38 5.42 -10.24 -6.76
CA VAL A 38 4.03 -9.86 -6.44
C VAL A 38 4.05 -8.47 -5.83
N THR A 39 3.13 -7.61 -6.27
CA THR A 39 3.06 -6.23 -5.79
C THR A 39 1.65 -5.87 -5.34
N LYS A 40 1.54 -5.06 -4.29
CA LYS A 40 0.28 -4.44 -3.90
C LYS A 40 0.51 -3.10 -3.21
N VAL A 41 -0.53 -2.28 -3.13
CA VAL A 41 -0.58 -1.13 -2.24
C VAL A 41 -0.88 -1.63 -0.82
N TYR A 42 -0.34 -0.97 0.19
CA TYR A 42 -0.63 -1.27 1.59
C TYR A 42 -2.15 -1.31 1.85
N ASP A 43 -2.60 -2.42 2.38
CA ASP A 43 -4.00 -2.71 2.69
C ASP A 43 -4.21 -3.31 4.09
N GLY A 44 -3.16 -3.29 4.92
CA GLY A 44 -3.19 -3.82 6.28
C GLY A 44 -3.21 -5.35 6.38
N THR A 45 -3.16 -6.07 5.27
CA THR A 45 -3.22 -7.53 5.23
C THR A 45 -1.94 -8.15 4.68
N LYS A 46 -1.78 -9.46 4.88
CA LYS A 46 -0.74 -10.26 4.24
C LYS A 46 -1.20 -10.91 2.93
N ASN A 47 -2.46 -10.75 2.57
CA ASN A 47 -3.03 -11.41 1.40
C ASN A 47 -2.35 -10.94 0.12
N VAL A 48 -2.04 -11.89 -0.75
CA VAL A 48 -1.65 -11.61 -2.14
C VAL A 48 -2.92 -11.34 -2.94
N PRO A 49 -2.97 -10.29 -3.80
CA PRO A 49 -4.12 -10.04 -4.65
C PRO A 49 -4.46 -11.27 -5.52
N ALA A 50 -5.73 -11.66 -5.53
CA ALA A 50 -6.19 -12.89 -6.21
C ALA A 50 -5.84 -12.94 -7.71
N ALA A 51 -5.70 -11.78 -8.35
CA ALA A 51 -5.30 -11.69 -9.76
C ALA A 51 -3.80 -11.94 -9.99
N GLN A 52 -3.00 -12.03 -8.93
CA GLN A 52 -1.55 -12.25 -9.03
C GLN A 52 -1.21 -13.66 -8.56
N VAL A 53 -0.69 -14.47 -9.46
CA VAL A 53 -0.08 -15.76 -9.15
C VAL A 53 1.43 -15.59 -9.20
N GLY A 54 2.04 -15.58 -8.02
CA GLY A 54 3.48 -15.33 -7.89
C GLY A 54 4.36 -16.56 -8.11
N PHE A 55 3.78 -17.69 -8.45
CA PHE A 55 4.51 -18.92 -8.81
C PHE A 55 4.03 -19.44 -10.14
N GLU A 56 4.95 -19.89 -10.96
CA GLU A 56 4.67 -20.60 -12.21
C GLU A 56 5.58 -21.83 -12.37
N ILE A 57 5.06 -22.83 -13.03
CA ILE A 57 5.86 -23.99 -13.42
C ILE A 57 6.81 -23.55 -14.54
N GLY A 58 8.11 -23.73 -14.33
CA GLY A 58 9.13 -23.34 -15.30
C GLY A 58 8.97 -24.10 -16.62
N ALA A 59 9.07 -23.37 -17.72
CA ALA A 59 9.00 -23.94 -19.08
C ALA A 59 10.10 -24.97 -19.38
N ASN A 60 11.18 -24.98 -18.60
CA ASN A 60 12.36 -25.81 -18.81
C ASN A 60 12.27 -27.13 -18.04
N GLY A 61 11.25 -27.88 -18.20
CA GLY A 61 11.16 -29.15 -17.50
C GLY A 61 10.03 -30.04 -17.99
N ALA A 62 8.92 -29.44 -18.38
CA ALA A 62 7.80 -30.17 -18.92
C ALA A 62 8.09 -30.72 -20.32
N VAL A 63 7.63 -31.91 -20.59
CA VAL A 63 7.61 -32.47 -21.93
C VAL A 63 6.55 -31.78 -22.76
N ALA A 64 6.86 -31.41 -23.97
CA ALA A 64 5.89 -30.74 -24.84
C ALA A 64 4.64 -31.61 -25.08
N GLY A 65 3.49 -31.08 -24.78
CA GLY A 65 2.21 -31.76 -24.92
C GLY A 65 1.65 -32.36 -23.63
N ASP A 66 2.46 -32.44 -22.55
CA ASP A 66 1.98 -32.93 -21.27
C ASP A 66 1.03 -31.93 -20.59
N ALA A 67 -0.07 -32.46 -20.06
CA ALA A 67 -1.06 -31.68 -19.32
C ALA A 67 -0.70 -31.63 -17.82
N ILE A 68 0.03 -30.58 -17.43
CA ILE A 68 0.42 -30.31 -16.04
C ILE A 68 0.08 -28.88 -15.66
N GLY A 69 -0.25 -28.67 -14.41
CA GLY A 69 -0.58 -27.36 -13.86
C GLY A 69 -0.31 -27.31 -12.37
N LEU A 70 -0.50 -26.14 -11.78
CA LEU A 70 -0.45 -25.96 -10.34
C LEU A 70 -1.84 -26.27 -9.73
N ALA A 71 -1.86 -27.08 -8.69
CA ALA A 71 -3.12 -27.41 -7.99
C ALA A 71 -3.69 -26.20 -7.26
N SER A 72 -5.01 -26.09 -7.20
CA SER A 72 -5.75 -24.96 -6.63
C SER A 72 -5.70 -24.88 -5.09
N GLY A 73 -5.07 -25.79 -4.39
CA GLY A 73 -4.99 -25.81 -2.92
C GLY A 73 -3.77 -25.08 -2.33
N HIS A 74 -2.91 -24.46 -3.17
CA HIS A 74 -1.76 -23.74 -2.68
C HIS A 74 -2.14 -22.40 -2.03
N THR A 75 -1.31 -21.95 -1.10
CA THR A 75 -1.44 -20.63 -0.49
C THR A 75 -0.25 -19.75 -0.83
N GLN A 76 -0.49 -18.45 -0.90
CA GLN A 76 0.52 -17.43 -1.08
C GLN A 76 0.22 -16.26 -0.15
N GLU A 77 1.20 -15.84 0.64
CA GLU A 77 1.01 -14.83 1.67
C GLU A 77 2.27 -13.99 1.86
N PHE A 78 2.12 -12.68 1.96
CA PHE A 78 3.23 -11.82 2.34
C PHE A 78 3.73 -12.14 3.75
N GLU A 79 5.02 -12.12 3.96
CA GLU A 79 5.63 -12.35 5.27
C GLU A 79 5.21 -11.27 6.29
N SER A 80 5.02 -10.04 5.82
CA SER A 80 4.55 -8.90 6.61
C SER A 80 3.38 -8.21 5.94
N ALA A 81 2.43 -7.71 6.72
CA ALA A 81 1.38 -6.82 6.22
C ALA A 81 1.88 -5.40 5.97
N ASN A 82 3.02 -5.02 6.55
CA ASN A 82 3.56 -3.66 6.49
C ASN A 82 4.49 -3.47 5.31
N VAL A 83 4.59 -2.23 4.85
CA VAL A 83 5.61 -1.81 3.91
C VAL A 83 6.98 -2.00 4.54
N ARG A 84 7.84 -2.76 3.87
CA ARG A 84 9.23 -2.92 4.25
C ARG A 84 10.09 -2.17 3.24
N GLY A 85 10.83 -1.17 3.72
CA GLY A 85 11.72 -0.40 2.86
C GLY A 85 11.06 0.72 2.07
N SER A 86 10.13 1.46 2.68
CA SER A 86 9.59 2.68 2.08
C SER A 86 10.70 3.71 1.81
N GLY A 87 11.08 3.86 0.55
CA GLY A 87 11.98 4.93 0.11
C GLY A 87 13.45 4.83 0.56
N THR A 88 13.73 4.17 1.64
CA THR A 88 15.05 3.76 2.05
C THR A 88 15.14 2.25 1.86
N THR A 89 16.06 1.84 1.02
CA THR A 89 16.44 0.45 0.88
C THR A 89 16.74 -0.11 2.26
N TRP A 90 15.81 -0.88 2.84
CA TRP A 90 16.19 -1.70 3.97
C TRP A 90 17.17 -2.74 3.44
N THR A 91 18.42 -2.55 3.77
CA THR A 91 19.49 -3.45 3.41
C THR A 91 19.58 -4.46 4.55
N ALA A 92 19.35 -5.72 4.25
CA ALA A 92 19.63 -6.77 5.20
C ALA A 92 21.09 -6.71 5.65
N PRO A 93 21.43 -7.30 6.80
CA PRO A 93 22.83 -7.36 7.26
C PRO A 93 23.80 -7.98 6.23
N ASP A 94 23.29 -8.75 5.28
CA ASP A 94 24.04 -9.33 4.16
C ASP A 94 24.17 -8.38 2.94
N GLY A 95 23.71 -7.14 3.04
CA GLY A 95 23.76 -6.17 1.97
C GLY A 95 22.66 -6.29 0.91
N THR A 96 21.75 -7.25 1.04
CA THR A 96 20.64 -7.40 0.08
C THR A 96 19.52 -6.41 0.37
N ARG A 97 18.92 -5.86 -0.69
CA ARG A 97 17.69 -5.09 -0.58
C ARG A 97 16.57 -6.03 -0.15
N GLN A 98 16.04 -5.86 1.06
CA GLN A 98 14.93 -6.70 1.46
C GLN A 98 13.61 -6.16 0.90
N HIS A 99 13.00 -7.03 0.14
CA HIS A 99 11.61 -6.92 -0.25
C HIS A 99 10.74 -7.65 0.79
N ASN A 100 9.44 -7.38 0.80
CA ASN A 100 8.52 -8.28 1.47
C ASN A 100 8.58 -9.63 0.76
N TRP A 101 8.97 -10.67 1.46
CA TRP A 101 8.89 -12.02 0.91
C TRP A 101 7.44 -12.47 0.84
N VAL A 102 7.11 -13.25 -0.19
CA VAL A 102 5.87 -14.00 -0.28
C VAL A 102 6.19 -15.45 0.01
N ASN A 103 5.57 -16.01 1.03
CA ASN A 103 5.68 -17.41 1.38
C ASN A 103 4.64 -18.20 0.59
N TYR A 104 5.06 -19.32 0.05
CA TYR A 104 4.19 -20.26 -0.66
C TYR A 104 4.15 -21.57 0.11
N SER A 105 2.95 -22.17 0.24
CA SER A 105 2.77 -23.48 0.84
C SER A 105 1.75 -24.31 0.07
N ASN A 106 1.80 -25.63 0.27
CA ASN A 106 0.93 -26.59 -0.38
C ASN A 106 1.03 -26.55 -1.92
N LEU A 107 2.20 -26.18 -2.45
CA LEU A 107 2.44 -26.22 -3.89
C LEU A 107 2.48 -27.68 -4.34
N SER A 108 1.60 -28.06 -5.24
CA SER A 108 1.53 -29.40 -5.82
C SER A 108 1.11 -29.34 -7.28
N LEU A 109 1.45 -30.37 -8.01
CA LEU A 109 1.10 -30.47 -9.42
C LEU A 109 -0.30 -31.08 -9.60
N THR A 110 -0.97 -30.70 -10.67
CA THR A 110 -2.24 -31.26 -11.13
C THR A 110 -2.20 -31.45 -12.64
N GLY A 111 -3.12 -32.24 -13.17
CA GLY A 111 -3.22 -32.57 -14.59
C GLY A 111 -3.00 -34.05 -14.85
N ALA A 112 -3.35 -34.51 -16.07
CA ALA A 112 -3.27 -35.90 -16.42
C ALA A 112 -1.86 -36.50 -16.31
N ASP A 113 -0.85 -35.68 -16.59
CA ASP A 113 0.55 -36.10 -16.63
C ASP A 113 1.32 -35.73 -15.36
N ALA A 114 0.65 -35.15 -14.34
CA ALA A 114 1.30 -34.69 -13.11
C ALA A 114 2.10 -35.77 -12.38
N GLY A 115 1.67 -37.02 -12.45
CA GLY A 115 2.36 -38.17 -11.83
C GLY A 115 3.72 -38.49 -12.43
N ASN A 116 4.02 -37.97 -13.63
CA ASN A 116 5.32 -38.14 -14.31
C ASN A 116 6.36 -37.14 -13.83
N TYR A 117 6.01 -36.24 -12.90
CA TYR A 117 6.84 -35.13 -12.47
C TYR A 117 6.94 -35.01 -10.96
N THR A 118 8.05 -34.48 -10.51
CA THR A 118 8.28 -34.04 -9.13
C THR A 118 8.54 -32.55 -9.14
N LEU A 119 7.82 -31.77 -8.28
CA LEU A 119 8.08 -30.34 -8.14
C LEU A 119 9.21 -30.12 -7.14
N SER A 120 10.39 -29.81 -7.64
CA SER A 120 11.56 -29.48 -6.82
C SER A 120 11.54 -27.99 -6.48
N LEU A 121 11.11 -27.69 -5.27
CA LEU A 121 11.18 -26.37 -4.66
C LEU A 121 12.42 -26.34 -3.78
N GLY A 122 13.24 -25.30 -3.87
CA GLY A 122 14.35 -25.11 -2.93
C GLY A 122 13.88 -25.14 -1.48
N ALA A 123 14.80 -25.19 -0.52
CA ALA A 123 14.51 -25.33 0.94
C ALA A 123 13.52 -24.32 1.51
N THR A 124 13.25 -23.22 0.79
CA THR A 124 12.23 -22.23 1.14
C THR A 124 11.46 -21.82 -0.11
N ALA A 125 10.19 -22.15 -0.18
CA ALA A 125 9.29 -21.68 -1.24
C ALA A 125 8.93 -20.19 -0.99
N LYS A 126 9.87 -19.30 -1.32
CA LYS A 126 9.72 -17.85 -1.13
C LYS A 126 9.95 -17.12 -2.45
N GLY A 127 9.04 -16.20 -2.75
CA GLY A 127 9.15 -15.28 -3.88
C GLY A 127 9.33 -13.84 -3.45
N LEU A 128 9.73 -12.98 -4.39
CA LEU A 128 9.82 -11.54 -4.15
C LEU A 128 8.43 -10.93 -4.05
N GLY A 129 8.22 -10.08 -3.04
CA GLY A 129 7.02 -9.28 -2.88
C GLY A 129 7.36 -7.81 -2.68
N GLU A 130 6.40 -6.95 -2.97
CA GLU A 130 6.49 -5.52 -2.71
C GLU A 130 5.14 -5.00 -2.23
N ILE A 131 5.15 -4.32 -1.09
CA ILE A 131 4.01 -3.54 -0.62
C ILE A 131 4.42 -2.07 -0.72
N THR A 132 3.71 -1.31 -1.57
CA THR A 132 3.93 0.13 -1.70
C THR A 132 3.08 0.88 -0.68
N PRO A 133 3.52 2.06 -0.21
CA PRO A 133 2.74 2.86 0.72
C PRO A 133 1.36 3.24 0.16
N PHE A 134 0.37 3.30 1.03
CA PHE A 134 -0.93 3.89 0.70
C PHE A 134 -0.79 5.41 0.61
N GLU A 135 -1.31 6.02 -0.46
CA GLU A 135 -1.17 7.45 -0.68
C GLU A 135 -2.24 8.25 0.08
N LEU A 136 -1.77 9.13 0.95
CA LEU A 136 -2.59 10.12 1.65
C LEU A 136 -2.70 11.39 0.79
N ASN A 137 -3.92 11.75 0.43
CA ASN A 137 -4.22 12.94 -0.35
C ASN A 137 -5.62 13.46 0.00
N PRO A 138 -6.08 14.60 -0.55
CA PRO A 138 -7.40 15.16 -0.21
C PRO A 138 -8.58 14.22 -0.46
N ASN A 139 -8.45 13.25 -1.35
CA ASN A 139 -9.55 12.33 -1.68
C ASN A 139 -9.53 11.06 -0.82
N THR A 140 -8.37 10.66 -0.30
CA THR A 140 -8.22 9.43 0.48
C THR A 140 -8.36 9.66 1.98
N VAL A 141 -8.03 10.87 2.47
CA VAL A 141 -8.15 11.23 3.89
C VAL A 141 -9.51 11.83 4.17
N ASP A 142 -10.28 11.18 5.03
CA ASP A 142 -11.48 11.78 5.64
C ASP A 142 -11.08 12.52 6.90
N LEU A 143 -11.31 13.85 6.88
CA LEU A 143 -10.83 14.76 7.90
C LEU A 143 -12.00 15.52 8.52
N ALA A 144 -12.26 15.31 9.81
CA ALA A 144 -13.20 16.12 10.56
C ALA A 144 -12.49 17.35 11.14
N ILE A 145 -12.85 18.52 10.63
CA ILE A 145 -12.29 19.80 11.05
C ILE A 145 -13.41 20.65 11.62
N GLY A 146 -13.21 21.23 12.79
CA GLY A 146 -14.11 22.21 13.37
C GLY A 146 -14.11 23.52 12.59
N THR A 147 -15.22 24.29 12.68
CA THR A 147 -15.34 25.60 12.04
C THR A 147 -14.37 26.61 12.67
N ALA A 148 -13.50 27.19 11.86
CA ALA A 148 -12.62 28.25 12.32
C ALA A 148 -13.38 29.59 12.40
N THR A 149 -13.30 30.27 13.53
CA THR A 149 -13.98 31.56 13.72
C THR A 149 -13.02 32.64 14.18
N LYS A 150 -13.18 33.86 13.66
CA LYS A 150 -12.47 35.04 14.18
C LYS A 150 -13.24 36.32 13.96
N THR A 151 -12.92 37.34 14.74
CA THR A 151 -13.34 38.72 14.46
C THR A 151 -12.38 39.30 13.42
N TYR A 152 -12.91 40.11 12.50
CA TYR A 152 -12.13 40.79 11.47
C TYR A 152 -10.91 41.52 12.05
N ASP A 153 -9.75 41.20 11.51
CA ASP A 153 -8.45 41.73 11.92
C ASP A 153 -7.59 42.17 10.73
N GLY A 154 -8.14 42.12 9.52
CA GLY A 154 -7.45 42.52 8.28
C GLY A 154 -6.50 41.45 7.75
N THR A 155 -6.43 40.25 8.34
CA THR A 155 -5.53 39.17 7.93
C THR A 155 -6.30 37.93 7.45
N LYS A 156 -5.60 37.01 6.75
CA LYS A 156 -6.11 35.68 6.43
C LYS A 156 -5.77 34.62 7.50
N THR A 157 -4.98 34.98 8.49
CA THR A 157 -4.52 34.05 9.52
C THR A 157 -5.70 33.47 10.31
N VAL A 158 -5.73 32.16 10.42
CA VAL A 158 -6.69 31.48 11.27
C VAL A 158 -6.31 31.73 12.74
N LYS A 159 -7.27 32.22 13.50
CA LYS A 159 -7.20 32.26 14.96
C LYS A 159 -8.13 31.22 15.53
N TRP A 160 -7.62 30.49 16.46
CA TRP A 160 -8.39 29.45 17.11
C TRP A 160 -9.25 30.02 18.20
N THR A 161 -10.19 29.24 18.72
CA THR A 161 -11.17 29.69 19.74
C THR A 161 -10.51 30.26 20.99
N ASP A 162 -9.27 29.96 21.27
CA ASP A 162 -8.46 30.53 22.36
C ASP A 162 -7.71 31.81 21.97
N GLY A 163 -7.93 32.35 20.76
CA GLY A 163 -7.24 33.52 20.24
C GLY A 163 -5.79 33.25 19.74
N SER A 164 -5.30 32.06 19.90
CA SER A 164 -3.97 31.64 19.43
C SER A 164 -3.96 31.48 17.90
N SER A 165 -2.83 31.80 17.27
CA SER A 165 -2.53 31.44 15.88
C SER A 165 -1.54 30.28 15.77
N ALA A 166 -1.15 29.68 16.90
CA ALA A 166 -0.18 28.60 16.92
C ALA A 166 -0.76 27.31 16.30
N LEU A 167 0.01 26.70 15.41
CA LEU A 167 -0.34 25.42 14.79
C LEU A 167 0.04 24.22 15.67
N SER A 168 0.60 24.46 16.83
CA SER A 168 1.18 23.42 17.70
C SER A 168 0.15 22.46 18.29
N ASP A 169 -1.10 22.88 18.41
CA ASP A 169 -2.17 22.07 18.99
C ASP A 169 -3.28 21.80 17.96
N GLN A 170 -2.91 21.18 16.85
CA GLN A 170 -3.85 20.86 15.78
C GLN A 170 -4.98 19.92 16.21
N LYS A 171 -4.79 19.13 17.28
CA LYS A 171 -5.81 18.21 17.81
C LYS A 171 -7.04 18.92 18.32
N LYS A 172 -6.95 20.22 18.67
CA LYS A 172 -8.11 21.04 19.01
C LYS A 172 -9.09 21.23 17.86
N TYR A 173 -8.60 21.20 16.63
CA TYR A 173 -9.37 21.62 15.44
C TYR A 173 -9.60 20.48 14.47
N ILE A 174 -8.65 19.54 14.39
CA ILE A 174 -8.80 18.32 13.62
C ILE A 174 -9.17 17.23 14.60
N THR A 175 -10.45 16.91 14.67
CA THR A 175 -10.98 15.96 15.65
C THR A 175 -10.84 14.52 15.21
N SER A 176 -10.77 14.27 13.90
CA SER A 176 -10.43 12.97 13.36
C SER A 176 -9.73 13.09 12.01
N ALA A 177 -8.89 12.11 11.69
CA ALA A 177 -8.32 11.89 10.38
C ALA A 177 -8.28 10.39 10.14
N THR A 178 -9.03 9.91 9.16
CA THR A 178 -9.11 8.49 8.84
C THR A 178 -8.92 8.25 7.34
N VAL A 179 -8.39 7.09 7.01
CA VAL A 179 -8.38 6.55 5.64
C VAL A 179 -9.14 5.25 5.61
N ASN A 180 -9.87 5.00 4.55
CA ASN A 180 -10.55 3.72 4.36
C ASN A 180 -9.60 2.74 3.68
N ILE A 181 -9.28 1.64 4.37
CA ILE A 181 -8.47 0.56 3.85
C ILE A 181 -9.31 -0.71 3.85
N ASN A 182 -9.72 -1.17 2.69
CA ASN A 182 -10.56 -2.37 2.51
C ASN A 182 -11.85 -2.34 3.35
N GLY A 183 -12.51 -1.19 3.42
CA GLY A 183 -13.73 -1.01 4.20
C GLY A 183 -13.50 -0.70 5.69
N ASN A 184 -12.26 -0.72 6.17
CA ASN A 184 -11.91 -0.43 7.56
C ASN A 184 -11.32 0.98 7.69
N PRO A 185 -11.86 1.85 8.57
CA PRO A 185 -11.28 3.14 8.85
C PRO A 185 -9.99 2.97 9.68
N VAL A 186 -8.89 3.47 9.17
CA VAL A 186 -7.59 3.52 9.86
C VAL A 186 -7.34 4.95 10.31
N ASN A 187 -7.08 5.16 11.59
CA ASN A 187 -6.79 6.48 12.14
C ASN A 187 -5.36 6.90 11.80
N VAL A 188 -5.21 8.04 11.16
CA VAL A 188 -3.92 8.65 10.77
C VAL A 188 -3.70 10.02 11.42
N LEU A 189 -4.55 10.42 12.37
CA LEU A 189 -4.49 11.74 13.00
C LEU A 189 -3.15 12.05 13.64
N ASN A 190 -2.54 11.06 14.30
CA ASN A 190 -1.25 11.23 14.97
C ASN A 190 -0.07 11.31 13.99
N ASP A 191 -0.27 10.86 12.77
CA ASP A 191 0.74 10.82 11.71
C ASP A 191 0.65 12.05 10.78
N LEU A 192 -0.34 12.92 11.00
CA LEU A 192 -0.50 14.16 10.26
C LEU A 192 -0.09 15.36 11.12
N LYS A 193 0.52 16.34 10.49
CA LYS A 193 0.88 17.63 11.10
C LYS A 193 0.33 18.77 10.25
N LEU A 194 -0.41 19.67 10.88
CA LEU A 194 -0.86 20.91 10.26
C LEU A 194 0.34 21.84 10.04
N THR A 195 0.58 22.26 8.81
CA THR A 195 1.69 23.15 8.43
C THR A 195 1.23 24.59 8.23
N SER A 196 0.00 24.78 7.76
CA SER A 196 -0.64 26.10 7.67
C SER A 196 -2.16 25.98 7.66
N ALA A 197 -2.82 27.05 8.08
CA ALA A 197 -4.26 27.22 7.97
C ALA A 197 -4.57 28.69 7.66
N GLU A 198 -5.23 28.94 6.55
CA GLU A 198 -5.53 30.29 6.10
C GLU A 198 -6.95 30.41 5.54
N TYR A 199 -7.61 31.53 5.82
CA TYR A 199 -8.85 31.88 5.15
C TYR A 199 -8.59 32.25 3.68
N ASP A 200 -9.51 31.90 2.80
CA ASP A 200 -9.42 32.25 1.37
C ASP A 200 -9.49 33.78 1.18
N THR A 201 -10.25 34.49 2.03
CA THR A 201 -10.35 35.95 2.07
C THR A 201 -10.08 36.45 3.49
N LYS A 202 -9.66 37.72 3.61
CA LYS A 202 -9.59 38.43 4.89
C LYS A 202 -10.89 39.11 5.29
N ASP A 203 -11.85 39.21 4.36
CA ASP A 203 -13.05 40.04 4.51
C ASP A 203 -14.21 39.25 5.12
N VAL A 204 -15.07 39.96 5.82
CA VAL A 204 -16.30 39.40 6.38
C VAL A 204 -17.26 39.04 5.27
N ASP A 205 -17.72 37.83 5.20
CA ASP A 205 -18.76 37.43 4.29
C ASP A 205 -20.15 37.57 4.94
N ASN A 206 -21.12 38.13 4.17
CA ASN A 206 -22.45 38.43 4.64
C ASN A 206 -23.37 37.22 4.75
N GLY A 207 -22.91 36.15 5.35
CA GLY A 207 -23.88 35.29 5.94
C GLY A 207 -24.06 33.88 5.57
N ARG A 208 -23.07 33.17 5.01
CA ARG A 208 -23.07 31.70 5.01
C ARG A 208 -21.69 31.18 4.67
N PHE A 209 -20.98 30.57 5.63
CA PHE A 209 -19.87 29.62 5.40
C PHE A 209 -18.99 29.86 4.16
N ALA A 210 -18.93 31.08 3.66
CA ALA A 210 -18.25 31.47 2.44
C ALA A 210 -16.78 31.78 2.71
N ASN A 211 -16.41 31.98 3.97
CA ASN A 211 -15.00 32.02 4.34
C ASN A 211 -14.47 30.61 4.48
N ARG A 212 -14.05 30.04 3.38
CA ARG A 212 -13.36 28.76 3.44
C ARG A 212 -11.98 28.93 4.03
N VAL A 213 -11.54 27.90 4.72
CA VAL A 213 -10.20 27.80 5.28
C VAL A 213 -9.47 26.65 4.60
N THR A 214 -8.29 26.93 4.07
CA THR A 214 -7.41 25.93 3.51
C THR A 214 -6.43 25.48 4.58
N TYR A 215 -6.44 24.19 4.89
CA TYR A 215 -5.55 23.51 5.83
C TYR A 215 -4.53 22.72 5.05
N ASN A 216 -3.23 23.01 5.22
CA ASN A 216 -2.15 22.23 4.64
C ASN A 216 -1.58 21.27 5.68
N LEU A 217 -1.52 19.98 5.33
CA LEU A 217 -1.08 18.92 6.21
C LEU A 217 0.13 18.20 5.61
N SER A 218 1.11 17.91 6.44
CA SER A 218 2.23 17.02 6.12
C SER A 218 2.08 15.69 6.84
N TYR A 219 2.70 14.66 6.29
CA TYR A 219 2.78 13.35 6.93
C TYR A 219 4.07 13.27 7.75
N THR A 220 3.95 12.85 9.00
CA THR A 220 5.07 12.70 9.96
C THR A 220 5.19 11.28 10.52
N GLY A 221 4.34 10.37 10.07
CA GLY A 221 4.37 9.00 10.53
C GLY A 221 5.63 8.25 10.12
N THR A 222 6.05 7.32 10.94
CA THR A 222 7.29 6.54 10.78
C THR A 222 7.07 5.11 10.35
N SER A 223 5.81 4.67 10.22
CA SER A 223 5.49 3.28 9.88
C SER A 223 5.90 2.86 8.46
N GLY A 224 6.10 3.83 7.58
CA GLY A 224 6.34 3.59 6.17
C GLY A 224 5.11 3.11 5.38
N ASN A 225 4.00 2.80 6.05
CA ASN A 225 2.78 2.28 5.41
C ASN A 225 2.01 3.33 4.62
N PHE A 226 2.28 4.60 4.87
CA PHE A 226 1.63 5.73 4.23
C PHE A 226 2.66 6.69 3.62
N SER A 227 2.25 7.41 2.57
CA SER A 227 3.07 8.45 1.94
C SER A 227 2.18 9.54 1.35
N LEU A 228 2.79 10.67 0.96
CA LEU A 228 2.10 11.74 0.21
C LEU A 228 2.34 11.66 -1.30
N GLY A 229 2.73 10.48 -1.82
CA GLY A 229 2.96 10.29 -3.26
C GLY A 229 4.05 11.20 -3.84
N GLY A 230 5.03 11.60 -3.01
CA GLY A 230 6.10 12.54 -3.41
C GLY A 230 5.80 14.02 -3.14
N ALA A 231 4.57 14.39 -2.75
CA ALA A 231 4.25 15.72 -2.26
C ALA A 231 4.82 15.95 -0.84
N SER A 232 5.04 17.20 -0.45
CA SER A 232 5.41 17.55 0.93
C SER A 232 4.19 17.76 1.83
N THR A 233 3.08 18.19 1.23
CA THR A 233 1.81 18.45 1.91
C THR A 233 0.64 18.14 0.99
N PHE A 234 -0.54 17.95 1.58
CA PHE A 234 -1.82 18.01 0.88
C PHE A 234 -2.74 19.04 1.55
N ALA A 235 -3.69 19.58 0.77
CA ALA A 235 -4.60 20.60 1.25
C ALA A 235 -6.02 20.06 1.41
N LYS A 236 -6.69 20.44 2.50
CA LYS A 236 -8.12 20.23 2.73
C LYS A 236 -8.81 21.57 2.99
N GLN A 237 -10.02 21.71 2.51
CA GLN A 237 -10.85 22.86 2.82
C GLN A 237 -11.84 22.54 3.95
N GLY A 238 -12.00 23.48 4.85
CA GLY A 238 -13.00 23.46 5.90
C GLY A 238 -13.78 24.76 5.97
N ASP A 239 -14.76 24.81 6.84
CA ASP A 239 -15.60 25.98 7.03
C ASP A 239 -14.92 27.02 7.94
N GLY A 240 -15.15 28.30 7.64
CA GLY A 240 -14.67 29.39 8.42
C GLY A 240 -15.71 30.51 8.56
N VAL A 241 -15.59 31.33 9.59
CA VAL A 241 -16.44 32.49 9.83
C VAL A 241 -15.56 33.66 10.26
N ILE A 242 -15.69 34.80 9.57
CA ILE A 242 -15.12 36.08 10.00
C ILE A 242 -16.28 37.00 10.40
N THR A 243 -16.31 37.39 11.66
CA THR A 243 -17.34 38.30 12.17
C THR A 243 -16.88 39.76 12.05
N LYS A 244 -17.84 40.68 11.97
CA LYS A 244 -17.54 42.11 11.95
C LYS A 244 -16.86 42.53 13.26
N LYS A 245 -15.93 43.47 13.11
CA LYS A 245 -15.29 44.10 14.26
C LYS A 245 -16.12 45.34 14.68
N ASP A 246 -16.38 45.45 15.95
CA ASP A 246 -17.05 46.65 16.49
C ASP A 246 -16.11 47.86 16.39
N VAL A 247 -16.69 48.96 15.98
CA VAL A 247 -16.03 50.27 15.95
C VAL A 247 -16.70 51.17 16.97
N THR A 248 -15.95 51.56 17.96
CA THR A 248 -16.44 52.53 18.98
C THR A 248 -16.07 53.94 18.53
N VAL A 249 -17.07 54.77 18.36
CA VAL A 249 -16.88 56.18 18.09
C VAL A 249 -17.01 56.92 19.41
N THR A 250 -15.96 57.60 19.84
CA THR A 250 -15.97 58.46 21.03
C THR A 250 -15.98 59.92 20.58
N VAL A 251 -17.05 60.60 20.89
CA VAL A 251 -17.12 62.03 20.66
C VAL A 251 -16.41 62.72 21.81
N LYS A 252 -15.41 63.51 21.50
CA LYS A 252 -14.76 64.38 22.50
C LYS A 252 -15.75 65.50 22.87
N SER A 253 -16.22 65.48 24.09
CA SER A 253 -17.09 66.50 24.66
C SER A 253 -16.40 67.11 25.89
N PRO A 254 -16.60 68.36 26.14
CA PRO A 254 -17.39 69.33 25.40
C PRO A 254 -16.61 69.98 24.24
N LEU A 255 -17.35 70.26 23.15
CA LEU A 255 -16.87 71.19 22.13
C LEU A 255 -17.19 72.56 22.72
N SER A 256 -16.21 73.32 23.16
CA SER A 256 -16.36 74.68 23.58
C SER A 256 -15.87 75.67 22.54
N LYS A 257 -16.63 76.59 22.14
CA LYS A 257 -16.23 77.71 21.31
C LYS A 257 -16.42 79.01 22.13
N VAL A 258 -15.35 79.80 22.13
CA VAL A 258 -15.51 81.18 22.65
C VAL A 258 -16.34 81.94 21.62
N TYR A 259 -17.34 82.68 22.10
CA TYR A 259 -18.15 83.52 21.23
C TYR A 259 -17.29 84.49 20.43
N ASP A 260 -17.34 84.40 19.13
CA ASP A 260 -16.52 85.15 18.14
C ASP A 260 -17.39 85.99 17.19
N ALA A 261 -18.70 86.09 17.46
CA ALA A 261 -19.70 86.86 16.69
C ALA A 261 -19.87 86.37 15.21
N THR A 262 -19.47 85.09 14.86
CA THR A 262 -19.73 84.45 13.58
C THR A 262 -20.62 83.22 13.69
#